data_00da38dfdaad6c7f0389e4a0e8ef5fc0
#
_entry.id   00da38dfdaad6c7f0389e4a0e8ef5fc0
#
_cell.length_a   1.000
_cell.length_b   1.000
_cell.length_c   1.000
_cell.angle_alpha   90.00
_cell.angle_beta   90.00
_cell.angle_gamma   90.00
#
_symmetry.space_group_name_H-M   'P 1'
#
loop_
_entity.id
_entity.type
_entity.pdbx_description
1 polymer ?
#
loop_
_entity_poly.entity_id
_entity_poly.type
_entity_poly.pdbx_seq_one_letter_code
_entity_poly.pdbx_strand_id
1 'polypeptide(L)'
;RAMFRVANKINAGAFIFELARSEMSYTAQRPSEYATNILAAAVAEGFVGPVFIQGDHFQVSAKKYTADAQGELKAVRDLSIEAMAAGFFNIDVDTSTLVDISLPTVPEQQKLNCELSAQLSAFIRENEPKGVTISIGGEIGEVGTNNSTEPELRAYMDGYNLEMKKLAPGKPGLSKISVLTGTSHGGTVLADGSIA
;
A
#
# COMPACT_ATOMS: atom_id res chain seq x y z
N ARG A 1 -0.26 22.46 -3.17
CA ARG A 1 -0.47 23.76 -2.51
C ARG A 1 -1.87 23.88 -1.93
N ALA A 2 -2.94 23.59 -2.70
CA ALA A 2 -4.32 23.71 -2.22
C ALA A 2 -4.58 22.91 -0.94
N MET A 3 -4.09 21.67 -0.88
CA MET A 3 -4.21 20.81 0.32
C MET A 3 -3.61 21.46 1.56
N PHE A 4 -2.39 22.03 1.47
CA PHE A 4 -1.77 22.71 2.61
C PHE A 4 -2.51 23.98 3.03
N ARG A 5 -3.07 24.75 2.07
CA ARG A 5 -3.92 25.90 2.40
C ARG A 5 -5.17 25.49 3.17
N VAL A 6 -5.82 24.40 2.72
CA VAL A 6 -6.99 23.87 3.42
C VAL A 6 -6.60 23.35 4.79
N ALA A 7 -5.51 22.57 4.88
CA ALA A 7 -5.00 22.04 6.14
C ALA A 7 -4.73 23.17 7.18
N ASN A 8 -4.05 24.24 6.76
CA ASN A 8 -3.83 25.42 7.60
C ASN A 8 -5.17 26.07 8.02
N LYS A 9 -6.11 26.20 7.08
CA LYS A 9 -7.42 26.85 7.34
C LYS A 9 -8.28 26.09 8.34
N ILE A 10 -8.30 24.75 8.29
CA ILE A 10 -9.11 23.91 9.16
C ILE A 10 -8.32 23.38 10.38
N ASN A 11 -7.08 23.79 10.53
CA ASN A 11 -6.17 23.30 11.55
C ASN A 11 -6.08 21.76 11.57
N ALA A 12 -5.85 21.16 10.41
CA ALA A 12 -5.73 19.72 10.27
C ALA A 12 -4.51 19.18 11.04
N GLY A 13 -4.71 18.12 11.81
CA GLY A 13 -3.64 17.54 12.63
C GLY A 13 -2.61 16.80 11.81
N ALA A 14 -3.04 15.82 11.03
CA ALA A 14 -2.17 15.00 10.18
C ALA A 14 -2.94 14.47 8.97
N PHE A 15 -2.24 14.31 7.85
CA PHE A 15 -2.77 13.71 6.62
C PHE A 15 -1.62 13.14 5.80
N ILE A 16 -1.95 12.25 4.88
CA ILE A 16 -0.99 11.53 4.04
C ILE A 16 -1.20 11.95 2.59
N PHE A 17 -0.11 12.23 1.89
CA PHE A 17 -0.08 12.29 0.43
C PHE A 17 0.32 10.93 -0.11
N GLU A 18 -0.40 10.42 -1.05
CA GLU A 18 -0.13 9.10 -1.62
C GLU A 18 0.01 9.13 -3.13
N LEU A 19 0.80 8.20 -3.65
CA LEU A 19 1.05 8.02 -5.07
C LEU A 19 1.14 6.54 -5.37
N ALA A 20 0.25 6.04 -6.23
CA ALA A 20 0.20 4.64 -6.59
C ALA A 20 1.26 4.27 -7.64
N ARG A 21 1.68 2.99 -7.62
CA ARG A 21 2.59 2.44 -8.64
C ARG A 21 2.08 2.67 -10.07
N SER A 22 0.78 2.49 -10.29
CA SER A 22 0.14 2.74 -11.58
C SER A 22 0.20 4.21 -11.98
N GLU A 23 -0.05 5.13 -11.04
CA GLU A 23 0.01 6.57 -11.28
C GLU A 23 1.43 7.01 -11.64
N MET A 24 2.45 6.51 -10.95
CA MET A 24 3.84 6.75 -11.34
C MET A 24 4.12 6.31 -12.77
N SER A 25 3.49 5.22 -13.20
CA SER A 25 3.68 4.67 -14.55
C SER A 25 3.06 5.53 -15.64
N TYR A 26 1.79 5.92 -15.50
CA TYR A 26 1.11 6.67 -16.57
C TYR A 26 1.36 8.19 -16.53
N THR A 27 1.79 8.74 -15.39
CA THR A 27 2.22 10.15 -15.30
C THR A 27 3.70 10.34 -15.55
N ALA A 28 4.48 9.26 -15.59
CA ALA A 28 5.94 9.26 -15.57
C ALA A 28 6.55 10.02 -14.38
N GLN A 29 5.79 10.21 -13.29
CA GLN A 29 6.24 10.88 -12.09
C GLN A 29 6.94 9.91 -11.14
N ARG A 30 8.20 10.18 -10.83
CA ARG A 30 8.98 9.33 -9.93
C ARG A 30 8.85 9.78 -8.46
N PRO A 31 9.11 8.88 -7.48
CA PRO A 31 9.00 9.18 -6.05
C PRO A 31 9.72 10.46 -5.62
N SER A 32 10.95 10.69 -6.07
CA SER A 32 11.72 11.88 -5.70
C SER A 32 11.09 13.18 -6.21
N GLU A 33 10.51 13.17 -7.42
CA GLU A 33 9.81 14.32 -7.98
C GLU A 33 8.54 14.62 -7.18
N TYR A 34 7.74 13.58 -6.87
CA TYR A 34 6.54 13.72 -6.07
C TYR A 34 6.85 14.30 -4.68
N ALA A 35 7.82 13.70 -3.97
CA ALA A 35 8.24 14.18 -2.65
C ALA A 35 8.72 15.64 -2.69
N THR A 36 9.53 16.00 -3.71
CA THR A 36 10.02 17.38 -3.89
C THR A 36 8.87 18.37 -4.06
N ASN A 37 7.88 18.03 -4.90
CA ASN A 37 6.72 18.90 -5.12
C ASN A 37 5.87 19.07 -3.85
N ILE A 38 5.66 17.99 -3.08
CA ILE A 38 4.91 18.06 -1.81
C ILE A 38 5.65 18.93 -0.80
N LEU A 39 6.95 18.70 -0.59
CA LEU A 39 7.74 19.46 0.39
C LEU A 39 7.87 20.93 -0.01
N ALA A 40 8.10 21.22 -1.28
CA ALA A 40 8.12 22.59 -1.77
C ALA A 40 6.77 23.29 -1.59
N ALA A 41 5.66 22.58 -1.79
CA ALA A 41 4.33 23.11 -1.57
C ALA A 41 4.06 23.39 -0.07
N ALA A 42 4.52 22.52 0.83
CA ALA A 42 4.43 22.74 2.28
C ALA A 42 5.16 24.02 2.70
N VAL A 43 6.41 24.17 2.26
CA VAL A 43 7.22 25.39 2.53
C VAL A 43 6.55 26.63 1.97
N ALA A 44 6.07 26.58 0.72
CA ALA A 44 5.45 27.74 0.05
C ALA A 44 4.13 28.19 0.72
N GLU A 45 3.44 27.30 1.42
CA GLU A 45 2.19 27.62 2.15
C GLU A 45 2.43 27.80 3.67
N GLY A 46 3.67 27.78 4.15
CA GLY A 46 4.00 27.93 5.55
C GLY A 46 3.42 26.83 6.45
N PHE A 47 3.27 25.63 5.92
CA PHE A 47 2.78 24.51 6.71
C PHE A 47 3.87 24.00 7.66
N VAL A 48 3.55 23.90 8.96
CA VAL A 48 4.50 23.54 10.02
C VAL A 48 4.26 22.13 10.57
N GLY A 49 3.17 21.49 10.17
CA GLY A 49 2.81 20.13 10.59
C GLY A 49 3.68 19.04 9.94
N PRO A 50 3.53 17.79 10.39
CA PRO A 50 4.19 16.66 9.76
C PRO A 50 3.69 16.44 8.33
N VAL A 51 4.60 16.09 7.42
CA VAL A 51 4.27 15.72 6.04
C VAL A 51 4.53 14.22 5.88
N PHE A 52 3.47 13.47 5.69
CA PHE A 52 3.53 12.04 5.44
C PHE A 52 3.32 11.75 3.95
N ILE A 53 4.17 10.90 3.38
CA ILE A 53 4.08 10.46 2.00
C ILE A 53 4.00 8.94 1.98
N GLN A 54 3.08 8.39 1.20
CA GLN A 54 2.83 6.97 1.04
C GLN A 54 3.00 6.53 -0.40
N GLY A 55 3.71 5.42 -0.59
CA GLY A 55 3.58 4.60 -1.79
C GLY A 55 2.32 3.76 -1.65
N ASP A 56 1.31 4.11 -2.44
CA ASP A 56 0.02 3.44 -2.45
C ASP A 56 0.01 2.33 -3.50
N HIS A 57 -0.64 1.22 -3.21
CA HIS A 57 -0.70 0.09 -4.13
C HIS A 57 0.65 -0.21 -4.82
N PHE A 58 1.70 -0.50 -4.04
CA PHE A 58 2.92 -1.09 -4.63
C PHE A 58 2.58 -2.53 -5.04
N GLN A 59 1.70 -2.59 -6.01
CA GLN A 59 0.96 -3.76 -6.40
C GLN A 59 1.79 -4.71 -7.26
N VAL A 60 1.75 -5.98 -6.92
CA VAL A 60 2.19 -7.07 -7.79
C VAL A 60 1.10 -7.34 -8.83
N SER A 61 1.42 -7.17 -10.09
CA SER A 61 0.48 -7.47 -11.18
C SER A 61 0.38 -8.98 -11.39
N ALA A 62 -0.79 -9.58 -11.22
CA ALA A 62 -1.00 -11.01 -11.44
C ALA A 62 -0.57 -11.44 -12.86
N LYS A 63 -0.87 -10.63 -13.88
CA LYS A 63 -0.48 -10.90 -15.26
C LYS A 63 1.04 -10.94 -15.44
N LYS A 64 1.76 -9.98 -14.88
CA LYS A 64 3.23 -9.93 -14.98
C LYS A 64 3.88 -11.02 -14.13
N TYR A 65 3.34 -11.27 -12.95
CA TYR A 65 3.80 -12.31 -12.05
C TYR A 65 3.68 -13.70 -12.69
N THR A 66 2.57 -14.00 -13.37
CA THR A 66 2.40 -15.26 -14.10
C THR A 66 3.40 -15.41 -15.26
N ALA A 67 3.74 -14.31 -15.93
CA ALA A 67 4.70 -14.32 -17.03
C ALA A 67 6.16 -14.41 -16.55
N ASP A 68 6.53 -13.64 -15.53
CA ASP A 68 7.86 -13.58 -14.91
C ASP A 68 7.75 -13.14 -13.44
N ALA A 69 7.58 -14.10 -12.56
CA ALA A 69 7.42 -13.85 -11.13
C ALA A 69 8.62 -13.10 -10.52
N GLN A 70 9.85 -13.48 -10.89
CA GLN A 70 11.05 -12.87 -10.34
C GLN A 70 11.23 -11.43 -10.83
N GLY A 71 10.98 -11.17 -12.09
CA GLY A 71 11.04 -9.83 -12.68
C GLY A 71 10.00 -8.90 -12.07
N GLU A 72 8.76 -9.37 -11.85
CA GLU A 72 7.71 -8.55 -11.24
C GLU A 72 8.01 -8.24 -9.77
N LEU A 73 8.44 -9.22 -8.98
CA LEU A 73 8.82 -8.98 -7.59
C LEU A 73 10.06 -8.08 -7.48
N LYS A 74 11.02 -8.22 -8.40
CA LYS A 74 12.16 -7.32 -8.46
C LYS A 74 11.72 -5.88 -8.74
N ALA A 75 10.80 -5.67 -9.66
CA ALA A 75 10.30 -4.33 -9.97
C ALA A 75 9.62 -3.65 -8.77
N VAL A 76 8.86 -4.39 -7.95
CA VAL A 76 8.27 -3.86 -6.72
C VAL A 76 9.34 -3.56 -5.66
N ARG A 77 10.34 -4.42 -5.52
CA ARG A 77 11.48 -4.17 -4.62
C ARG A 77 12.29 -2.95 -5.01
N ASP A 78 12.62 -2.81 -6.29
CA ASP A 78 13.36 -1.65 -6.82
C ASP A 78 12.59 -0.36 -6.57
N LEU A 79 11.27 -0.35 -6.82
CA LEU A 79 10.41 0.79 -6.53
C LEU A 79 10.36 1.11 -5.03
N SER A 80 10.33 0.10 -4.16
CA SER A 80 10.34 0.30 -2.71
C SER A 80 11.64 0.97 -2.25
N ILE A 81 12.79 0.56 -2.78
CA ILE A 81 14.09 1.21 -2.51
C ILE A 81 14.06 2.67 -2.97
N GLU A 82 13.60 2.92 -4.19
CA GLU A 82 13.51 4.28 -4.73
C GLU A 82 12.60 5.18 -3.89
N ALA A 83 11.44 4.66 -3.48
CA ALA A 83 10.48 5.37 -2.64
C ALA A 83 11.06 5.69 -1.25
N MET A 84 11.70 4.73 -0.59
CA MET A 84 12.35 4.94 0.70
C MET A 84 13.46 6.00 0.61
N ALA A 85 14.26 5.96 -0.47
CA ALA A 85 15.30 6.98 -0.72
C ALA A 85 14.71 8.37 -0.95
N ALA A 86 13.49 8.46 -1.47
CA ALA A 86 12.75 9.71 -1.66
C ALA A 86 11.98 10.18 -0.41
N GLY A 87 12.04 9.44 0.72
CA GLY A 87 11.35 9.81 1.95
C GLY A 87 9.91 9.30 2.06
N PHE A 88 9.54 8.30 1.28
CA PHE A 88 8.27 7.58 1.47
C PHE A 88 8.44 6.60 2.62
N PHE A 89 7.97 7.00 3.81
CA PHE A 89 8.06 6.18 5.02
C PHE A 89 6.77 5.44 5.35
N ASN A 90 5.85 5.41 4.39
CA ASN A 90 4.68 4.57 4.35
C ASN A 90 4.67 3.86 2.99
N ILE A 91 4.58 2.55 2.98
CA ILE A 91 4.54 1.74 1.76
C ILE A 91 3.43 0.71 1.91
N ASP A 92 2.51 0.74 0.98
CA ASP A 92 1.44 -0.23 0.89
C ASP A 92 1.85 -1.37 -0.05
N VAL A 93 2.08 -2.53 0.56
CA VAL A 93 2.47 -3.74 -0.17
C VAL A 93 1.21 -4.46 -0.61
N ASP A 94 0.92 -4.38 -1.90
CA ASP A 94 -0.28 -4.95 -2.47
C ASP A 94 0.03 -6.20 -3.31
N THR A 95 -0.24 -7.36 -2.74
CA THR A 95 -0.17 -8.66 -3.42
C THR A 95 -1.56 -9.27 -3.60
N SER A 96 -2.60 -8.50 -3.37
CA SER A 96 -4.00 -8.88 -3.37
C SER A 96 -4.51 -9.44 -4.69
N THR A 97 -3.92 -9.00 -5.80
CA THR A 97 -4.25 -9.51 -7.15
C THR A 97 -3.95 -11.00 -7.35
N LEU A 98 -3.24 -11.61 -6.40
CA LEU A 98 -2.85 -13.02 -6.42
C LEU A 98 -3.73 -13.91 -5.53
N VAL A 99 -4.77 -13.36 -4.95
CA VAL A 99 -5.80 -14.15 -4.25
C VAL A 99 -6.54 -15.01 -5.27
N ASP A 100 -6.70 -16.29 -4.94
CA ASP A 100 -7.42 -17.23 -5.80
C ASP A 100 -8.69 -17.75 -5.10
N ILE A 101 -9.80 -17.06 -5.33
CA ILE A 101 -11.11 -17.39 -4.75
C ILE A 101 -11.70 -18.70 -5.28
N SER A 102 -11.11 -19.35 -6.28
CA SER A 102 -11.53 -20.67 -6.77
C SER A 102 -11.10 -21.82 -5.85
N LEU A 103 -10.17 -21.55 -4.93
CA LEU A 103 -9.68 -22.57 -3.99
C LEU A 103 -10.68 -22.84 -2.86
N PRO A 104 -10.68 -24.07 -2.30
CA PRO A 104 -11.76 -24.53 -1.42
C PRO A 104 -11.84 -23.80 -0.07
N THR A 105 -10.71 -23.35 0.47
CA THR A 105 -10.66 -22.73 1.80
C THR A 105 -10.04 -21.35 1.77
N VAL A 106 -10.49 -20.47 2.65
CA VAL A 106 -9.96 -19.09 2.76
C VAL A 106 -8.45 -19.06 2.98
N PRO A 107 -7.85 -19.89 3.84
CA PRO A 107 -6.38 -19.93 3.95
C PRO A 107 -5.65 -20.30 2.65
N GLU A 108 -6.20 -21.22 1.85
CA GLU A 108 -5.63 -21.57 0.55
C GLU A 108 -5.77 -20.40 -0.44
N GLN A 109 -6.92 -19.75 -0.49
CA GLN A 109 -7.17 -18.57 -1.33
C GLN A 109 -6.16 -17.43 -1.05
N GLN A 110 -5.85 -17.21 0.22
CA GLN A 110 -4.97 -16.14 0.68
C GLN A 110 -3.48 -16.51 0.70
N LYS A 111 -3.13 -17.76 0.47
CA LYS A 111 -1.77 -18.26 0.68
C LYS A 111 -0.70 -17.44 -0.04
N LEU A 112 -0.86 -17.23 -1.33
CA LEU A 112 0.14 -16.51 -2.14
C LEU A 112 0.20 -15.03 -1.76
N ASN A 113 -0.95 -14.42 -1.45
CA ASN A 113 -1.02 -13.06 -0.94
C ASN A 113 -0.22 -12.91 0.36
N CYS A 114 -0.42 -13.81 1.34
CA CYS A 114 0.30 -13.82 2.61
C CYS A 114 1.82 -14.00 2.43
N GLU A 115 2.23 -14.99 1.63
CA GLU A 115 3.63 -15.32 1.41
C GLU A 115 4.39 -14.16 0.76
N LEU A 116 3.86 -13.56 -0.27
CA LEU A 116 4.53 -12.49 -1.01
C LEU A 116 4.47 -11.15 -0.28
N SER A 117 3.35 -10.85 0.38
CA SER A 117 3.25 -9.68 1.25
C SER A 117 4.31 -9.73 2.37
N ALA A 118 4.49 -10.90 3.01
CA ALA A 118 5.53 -11.11 4.01
C ALA A 118 6.95 -11.00 3.43
N GLN A 119 7.20 -11.55 2.23
CA GLN A 119 8.51 -11.43 1.57
C GLN A 119 8.88 -9.99 1.25
N LEU A 120 7.94 -9.21 0.71
CA LEU A 120 8.15 -7.79 0.40
C LEU A 120 8.30 -6.98 1.69
N SER A 121 7.52 -7.28 2.72
CA SER A 121 7.66 -6.65 4.04
C SER A 121 9.02 -6.93 4.66
N ALA A 122 9.50 -8.17 4.65
CA ALA A 122 10.82 -8.53 5.13
C ALA A 122 11.92 -7.77 4.36
N PHE A 123 11.80 -7.68 3.04
CA PHE A 123 12.71 -6.90 2.20
C PHE A 123 12.74 -5.42 2.59
N ILE A 124 11.58 -4.80 2.85
CA ILE A 124 11.51 -3.40 3.31
C ILE A 124 12.21 -3.27 4.66
N ARG A 125 11.98 -4.21 5.61
CA ARG A 125 12.62 -4.20 6.94
C ARG A 125 14.14 -4.33 6.90
N GLU A 126 14.67 -5.00 5.89
CA GLU A 126 16.13 -5.12 5.70
C GLU A 126 16.75 -3.83 5.11
N ASN A 127 15.95 -3.05 4.38
CA ASN A 127 16.42 -1.90 3.62
C ASN A 127 15.93 -0.56 4.17
N GLU A 128 15.13 -0.54 5.23
CA GLU A 128 14.64 0.71 5.83
C GLU A 128 15.80 1.57 6.39
N PRO A 129 15.70 2.90 6.26
CA PRO A 129 16.74 3.79 6.75
C PRO A 129 16.98 3.65 8.24
N LYS A 130 18.23 3.81 8.68
CA LYS A 130 18.59 3.70 10.10
C LYS A 130 17.77 4.69 10.96
N GLY A 131 17.12 4.17 11.96
CA GLY A 131 16.31 4.95 12.90
C GLY A 131 14.89 5.24 12.39
N VAL A 132 14.51 4.70 11.24
CA VAL A 132 13.16 4.77 10.69
C VAL A 132 12.56 3.37 10.68
N THR A 133 11.33 3.25 11.15
CA THR A 133 10.51 2.06 10.95
C THR A 133 9.44 2.41 9.93
N ILE A 134 9.54 1.85 8.74
CA ILE A 134 8.57 2.09 7.66
C ILE A 134 7.20 1.58 8.09
N SER A 135 6.16 2.42 7.93
CA SER A 135 4.78 1.96 8.06
C SER A 135 4.43 1.10 6.83
N ILE A 136 4.23 -0.19 7.02
CA ILE A 136 3.87 -1.11 5.94
C ILE A 136 2.37 -1.36 5.99
N GLY A 137 1.69 -1.13 4.88
CA GLY A 137 0.32 -1.55 4.63
C GLY A 137 0.26 -2.89 3.92
N GLY A 138 -0.87 -3.54 3.97
CA GLY A 138 -1.19 -4.73 3.20
C GLY A 138 -2.65 -4.72 2.77
N GLU A 139 -2.98 -5.60 1.84
CA GLU A 139 -4.33 -5.71 1.30
C GLU A 139 -4.86 -7.14 1.37
N ILE A 140 -6.09 -7.27 1.89
CA ILE A 140 -6.73 -8.57 2.03
C ILE A 140 -7.06 -9.22 0.68
N GLY A 141 -7.17 -8.41 -0.37
CA GLY A 141 -7.51 -8.85 -1.70
C GLY A 141 -8.99 -8.95 -1.98
N GLU A 142 -9.29 -9.32 -3.20
CA GLU A 142 -10.67 -9.51 -3.64
C GLU A 142 -11.28 -10.76 -3.01
N VAL A 143 -12.49 -10.59 -2.51
CA VAL A 143 -13.30 -11.65 -1.92
C VAL A 143 -14.58 -11.85 -2.76
N GLY A 144 -14.44 -11.70 -4.06
CA GLY A 144 -15.55 -11.61 -5.00
C GLY A 144 -16.17 -10.21 -5.00
N THR A 145 -17.47 -10.10 -5.24
CA THR A 145 -18.21 -8.84 -5.20
C THR A 145 -18.77 -8.50 -3.81
N ASN A 146 -18.24 -9.13 -2.77
CA ASN A 146 -18.73 -9.02 -1.40
C ASN A 146 -17.74 -8.22 -0.55
N ASN A 147 -18.23 -7.72 0.58
CA ASN A 147 -17.36 -7.15 1.61
C ASN A 147 -16.49 -8.23 2.23
N SER A 148 -15.29 -7.84 2.66
CA SER A 148 -14.42 -8.70 3.44
C SER A 148 -15.08 -9.12 4.75
N THR A 149 -14.84 -10.36 5.15
CA THR A 149 -15.36 -10.94 6.39
C THR A 149 -14.27 -11.10 7.45
N GLU A 150 -14.66 -11.25 8.71
CA GLU A 150 -13.72 -11.51 9.79
C GLU A 150 -12.87 -12.78 9.54
N PRO A 151 -13.43 -13.93 9.09
CA PRO A 151 -12.62 -15.10 8.76
C PRO A 151 -11.56 -14.85 7.69
N GLU A 152 -11.85 -14.06 6.67
CA GLU A 152 -10.88 -13.70 5.63
C GLU A 152 -9.76 -12.83 6.17
N LEU A 153 -10.09 -11.80 6.96
CA LEU A 153 -9.10 -10.96 7.62
C LEU A 153 -8.20 -11.79 8.56
N ARG A 154 -8.80 -12.69 9.32
CA ARG A 154 -8.07 -13.57 10.22
C ARG A 154 -7.13 -14.50 9.45
N ALA A 155 -7.60 -15.13 8.38
CA ALA A 155 -6.80 -16.02 7.56
C ALA A 155 -5.59 -15.29 6.93
N TYR A 156 -5.81 -14.06 6.41
CA TYR A 156 -4.73 -13.23 5.90
C TYR A 156 -3.71 -12.88 6.99
N MET A 157 -4.16 -12.36 8.14
CA MET A 157 -3.26 -11.93 9.20
C MET A 157 -2.49 -13.09 9.81
N ASP A 158 -3.13 -14.25 10.02
CA ASP A 158 -2.47 -15.44 10.56
C ASP A 158 -1.41 -15.96 9.58
N GLY A 159 -1.76 -16.07 8.29
CA GLY A 159 -0.84 -16.49 7.24
C GLY A 159 0.34 -15.53 7.08
N TYR A 160 0.07 -14.24 6.98
CA TYR A 160 1.10 -13.20 6.90
C TYR A 160 2.05 -13.22 8.11
N ASN A 161 1.50 -13.25 9.33
CA ASN A 161 2.31 -13.26 10.56
C ASN A 161 3.16 -14.52 10.68
N LEU A 162 2.66 -15.68 10.23
CA LEU A 162 3.42 -16.91 10.19
C LEU A 162 4.64 -16.78 9.27
N GLU A 163 4.47 -16.21 8.09
CA GLU A 163 5.56 -16.02 7.13
C GLU A 163 6.56 -14.94 7.60
N MET A 164 6.08 -13.81 8.13
CA MET A 164 6.95 -12.79 8.71
C MET A 164 7.82 -13.33 9.85
N LYS A 165 7.26 -14.18 10.70
CA LYS A 165 8.02 -14.82 11.79
C LYS A 165 9.17 -15.70 11.28
N LYS A 166 9.00 -16.30 10.09
CA LYS A 166 10.06 -17.11 9.44
C LYS A 166 11.11 -16.23 8.77
N LEU A 167 10.65 -15.20 8.02
CA LEU A 167 11.51 -14.40 7.16
C LEU A 167 12.23 -13.26 7.90
N ALA A 168 11.57 -12.64 8.86
CA ALA A 168 12.07 -11.48 9.60
C ALA A 168 11.73 -11.60 11.11
N PRO A 169 12.28 -12.60 11.83
CA PRO A 169 11.94 -12.82 13.22
C PRO A 169 12.25 -11.60 14.09
N GLY A 170 11.28 -11.19 14.90
CA GLY A 170 11.41 -10.03 15.79
C GLY A 170 11.25 -8.66 15.12
N LYS A 171 11.08 -8.60 13.81
CA LYS A 171 10.76 -7.35 13.11
C LYS A 171 9.27 -7.08 13.14
N PRO A 172 8.84 -5.79 13.19
CA PRO A 172 7.43 -5.45 13.10
C PRO A 172 6.84 -5.84 11.74
N GLY A 173 5.62 -6.36 11.75
CA GLY A 173 4.86 -6.67 10.54
C GLY A 173 4.12 -5.45 10.00
N LEU A 174 2.90 -5.70 9.48
CA LEU A 174 2.00 -4.66 9.00
C LEU A 174 1.57 -3.72 10.11
N SER A 175 1.48 -2.43 9.81
CA SER A 175 0.91 -1.40 10.69
C SER A 175 -0.53 -1.05 10.32
N LYS A 176 -0.97 -1.41 9.13
CA LYS A 176 -2.32 -1.19 8.60
C LYS A 176 -2.66 -2.26 7.57
N ILE A 177 -3.95 -2.44 7.34
CA ILE A 177 -4.48 -3.33 6.31
C ILE A 177 -5.70 -2.70 5.66
N SER A 178 -5.79 -2.83 4.35
CA SER A 178 -6.97 -2.48 3.57
C SER A 178 -7.91 -3.69 3.50
N VAL A 179 -9.18 -3.45 3.77
CA VAL A 179 -10.26 -4.43 3.68
C VAL A 179 -11.39 -3.88 2.83
N LEU A 180 -12.08 -4.73 2.08
CA LEU A 180 -13.20 -4.33 1.26
C LEU A 180 -14.45 -4.15 2.13
N THR A 181 -14.96 -2.91 2.20
CA THR A 181 -16.16 -2.56 2.97
C THR A 181 -17.24 -1.89 2.13
N GLY A 182 -17.09 -1.92 0.82
CA GLY A 182 -18.02 -1.35 -0.15
C GLY A 182 -17.96 -2.11 -1.47
N THR A 183 -18.98 -1.92 -2.30
CA THR A 183 -19.17 -2.71 -3.52
C THR A 183 -18.45 -2.17 -4.76
N SER A 184 -17.87 -0.97 -4.69
CA SER A 184 -17.13 -0.37 -5.82
C SER A 184 -16.20 0.74 -5.37
N HIS A 185 -15.11 0.94 -6.11
CA HIS A 185 -14.27 2.13 -5.97
C HIS A 185 -15.04 3.40 -6.35
N GLY A 186 -14.97 4.43 -5.48
CA GLY A 186 -15.55 5.73 -5.77
C GLY A 186 -17.06 5.85 -5.57
N GLY A 187 -17.72 4.80 -5.08
CA GLY A 187 -19.18 4.78 -4.89
C GLY A 187 -19.96 4.68 -6.20
N THR A 188 -21.26 4.55 -6.09
CA THR A 188 -22.18 4.51 -7.23
C THR A 188 -22.78 5.89 -7.45
N VAL A 189 -22.56 6.47 -8.63
CA VAL A 189 -23.21 7.73 -9.01
C VAL A 189 -24.69 7.47 -9.29
N LEU A 190 -25.56 8.10 -8.52
CA LEU A 190 -27.01 8.00 -8.66
C LEU A 190 -27.50 8.93 -9.81
N ALA A 191 -28.76 8.72 -10.23
CA ALA A 191 -29.35 9.47 -11.34
C ALA A 191 -29.45 11.01 -11.10
N ASP A 192 -29.43 11.42 -9.84
CA ASP A 192 -29.42 12.82 -9.41
C ASP A 192 -28.00 13.42 -9.28
N GLY A 193 -26.95 12.62 -9.59
CA GLY A 193 -25.56 13.03 -9.49
C GLY A 193 -24.96 12.90 -8.09
N SER A 194 -25.72 12.44 -7.10
CA SER A 194 -25.18 12.09 -5.78
C SER A 194 -24.42 10.76 -5.81
N ILE A 195 -23.63 10.49 -4.77
CA ILE A 195 -22.86 9.25 -4.63
C ILE A 195 -23.47 8.44 -3.48
N ALA A 196 -23.83 7.19 -3.76
CA ALA A 196 -24.29 6.24 -2.75
C ALA A 196 -23.10 5.53 -2.09
#